data_42882b1dddd21d6b6c83253a72279d48
#
_entry.id   42882b1dddd21d6b6c83253a72279d48
#
_cell.length_a   1.000
_cell.length_b   1.000
_cell.length_c   1.000
_cell.angle_alpha   90.00
_cell.angle_beta   90.00
_cell.angle_gamma   90.00
#
_symmetry.space_group_name_H-M   'P 1'
#
loop_
_entity.id
_entity.type
_entity.pdbx_description
1 polymer ?
#
loop_
_entity_poly.entity_id
_entity_poly.type
_entity_poly.pdbx_seq_one_letter_code
_entity_poly.pdbx_strand_id
1 'polypeptide(L)'
;GNTGTGGTLTDADSINITITAVNDAPVNTVPGAQAATEDTTKAITGLSIADVDAASGSMTVTLAVTNGTMTVSGGTATISGSGTSTVTLTGTVAQINATLAATVNYVPTGNFNGAATLTMTTVDNGNTGTGGTLTDVDTVTINVAAVNDAPVNTLPASYTTNEDTSLT
;
A
#
# COMPACT_ATOMS: atom_id res chain seq x y z
N GLY A 1 -64.83 12.47 -10.05
CA GLY A 1 -65.69 12.23 -8.89
C GLY A 1 -66.94 11.48 -9.25
N ASN A 2 -67.15 10.35 -8.63
CA ASN A 2 -68.38 9.59 -8.78
C ASN A 2 -69.51 10.20 -7.91
N THR A 3 -70.67 10.12 -8.42
CA THR A 3 -71.93 10.62 -7.95
C THR A 3 -72.13 10.77 -6.44
N GLY A 4 -72.05 11.98 -5.94
CA GLY A 4 -72.34 12.37 -4.55
C GLY A 4 -71.90 13.81 -4.25
N THR A 5 -72.42 14.43 -3.23
CA THR A 5 -71.94 15.71 -2.70
C THR A 5 -70.75 15.45 -1.81
N GLY A 6 -69.56 15.97 -2.16
CA GLY A 6 -68.41 15.82 -1.31
C GLY A 6 -67.02 15.98 -2.03
N GLY A 7 -67.04 16.19 -3.36
CA GLY A 7 -65.83 16.42 -4.14
C GLY A 7 -65.01 15.13 -4.41
N THR A 8 -63.78 15.29 -4.85
CA THR A 8 -62.85 14.19 -5.14
C THR A 8 -62.27 13.65 -3.84
N LEU A 9 -62.43 12.37 -3.60
CA LEU A 9 -61.76 11.65 -2.51
C LEU A 9 -60.52 10.97 -3.04
N THR A 10 -59.47 10.99 -2.27
CA THR A 10 -58.18 10.32 -2.56
C THR A 10 -57.86 9.36 -1.42
N ASP A 11 -57.32 8.22 -1.77
CA ASP A 11 -56.71 7.29 -0.84
C ASP A 11 -55.23 7.16 -1.21
N ALA A 12 -54.34 7.10 -0.20
CA ALA A 12 -52.90 6.98 -0.38
C ALA A 12 -52.35 6.04 0.68
N ASP A 13 -51.86 4.91 0.23
CA ASP A 13 -51.18 3.95 1.07
C ASP A 13 -49.67 4.09 0.91
N SER A 14 -48.93 3.80 1.97
CA SER A 14 -47.45 3.75 1.96
C SER A 14 -46.97 2.45 2.56
N ILE A 15 -45.89 1.95 2.00
CA ILE A 15 -45.15 0.79 2.52
C ILE A 15 -43.71 1.19 2.79
N ASN A 16 -43.18 0.77 3.94
CA ASN A 16 -41.79 0.94 4.27
C ASN A 16 -40.99 -0.22 3.69
N ILE A 17 -39.96 0.08 2.91
CA ILE A 17 -38.98 -0.90 2.42
C ILE A 17 -37.66 -0.66 3.18
N THR A 18 -37.24 -1.66 3.93
CA THR A 18 -35.91 -1.64 4.62
C THR A 18 -34.93 -2.41 3.78
N ILE A 19 -33.83 -1.74 3.39
CA ILE A 19 -32.69 -2.35 2.70
C ILE A 19 -31.57 -2.48 3.71
N THR A 20 -31.10 -3.72 3.92
CA THR A 20 -29.96 -3.96 4.80
C THR A 20 -28.68 -3.91 3.96
N ALA A 21 -27.71 -3.07 4.38
CA ALA A 21 -26.42 -3.01 3.73
C ALA A 21 -25.62 -4.30 3.96
N VAL A 22 -24.90 -4.72 2.94
CA VAL A 22 -23.93 -5.81 2.97
C VAL A 22 -22.56 -5.19 2.71
N ASN A 23 -21.54 -5.62 3.45
CA ASN A 23 -20.18 -5.14 3.30
C ASN A 23 -19.54 -5.74 2.05
N ASP A 24 -18.98 -4.89 1.19
CA ASP A 24 -18.22 -5.27 -0.01
C ASP A 24 -16.71 -5.22 0.27
N ALA A 25 -15.92 -6.03 -0.44
CA ALA A 25 -14.47 -6.03 -0.28
C ALA A 25 -13.85 -4.78 -0.92
N PRO A 26 -12.77 -4.23 -0.32
CA PRO A 26 -11.98 -3.20 -0.98
C PRO A 26 -11.35 -3.72 -2.28
N VAL A 27 -10.94 -2.80 -3.15
CA VAL A 27 -10.28 -3.10 -4.42
C VAL A 27 -8.97 -2.31 -4.49
N ASN A 28 -7.86 -3.02 -4.66
CA ASN A 28 -6.56 -2.43 -4.93
C ASN A 28 -6.40 -2.13 -6.43
N THR A 29 -5.70 -1.06 -6.73
CA THR A 29 -5.12 -0.84 -8.05
C THR A 29 -3.60 -0.81 -7.88
N VAL A 30 -2.90 -1.65 -8.63
CA VAL A 30 -1.44 -1.73 -8.60
C VAL A 30 -0.87 -1.57 -10.02
N PRO A 31 0.33 -1.00 -10.20
CA PRO A 31 0.98 -0.92 -11.50
C PRO A 31 1.45 -2.30 -11.95
N GLY A 32 1.74 -2.44 -13.24
CA GLY A 32 2.45 -3.60 -13.78
C GLY A 32 3.87 -3.73 -13.20
N ALA A 33 4.61 -4.75 -13.67
CA ALA A 33 5.99 -4.98 -13.24
C ALA A 33 6.86 -3.73 -13.37
N GLN A 34 7.68 -3.46 -12.34
CA GLN A 34 8.56 -2.30 -12.25
C GLN A 34 10.01 -2.68 -12.56
N ALA A 35 10.71 -1.80 -13.26
CA ALA A 35 12.16 -1.89 -13.41
C ALA A 35 12.82 -0.99 -12.37
N ALA A 36 13.83 -1.51 -11.67
CA ALA A 36 14.67 -0.81 -10.72
C ALA A 36 16.15 -1.13 -11.01
N THR A 37 17.03 -0.42 -10.36
CA THR A 37 18.49 -0.65 -10.42
C THR A 37 18.97 -0.77 -8.98
N GLU A 38 19.88 -1.70 -8.68
CA GLU A 38 20.46 -1.80 -7.33
C GLU A 38 21.08 -0.47 -6.91
N ASP A 39 21.18 -0.23 -5.62
CA ASP A 39 21.73 0.97 -4.99
C ASP A 39 21.03 2.30 -5.38
N THR A 40 19.90 2.20 -6.10
CA THR A 40 19.12 3.35 -6.54
C THR A 40 17.67 3.24 -6.07
N THR A 41 17.17 4.31 -5.47
CA THR A 41 15.76 4.41 -5.08
C THR A 41 14.84 4.41 -6.29
N LYS A 42 13.81 3.56 -6.26
CA LYS A 42 12.77 3.47 -7.29
C LYS A 42 11.44 4.02 -6.76
N ALA A 43 10.91 5.07 -7.40
CA ALA A 43 9.55 5.51 -7.13
C ALA A 43 8.53 4.51 -7.69
N ILE A 44 7.55 4.13 -6.87
CA ILE A 44 6.41 3.30 -7.26
C ILE A 44 5.19 4.21 -7.36
N THR A 45 4.57 4.25 -8.53
CA THR A 45 3.39 5.08 -8.81
C THR A 45 2.24 4.22 -9.32
N GLY A 46 1.01 4.75 -9.30
CA GLY A 46 -0.17 4.03 -9.78
C GLY A 46 -0.77 3.07 -8.74
N LEU A 47 -0.44 3.25 -7.45
CA LEU A 47 -1.11 2.57 -6.36
C LEU A 47 -2.34 3.37 -5.94
N SER A 48 -3.47 2.70 -5.76
CA SER A 48 -4.67 3.29 -5.17
C SER A 48 -5.60 2.20 -4.60
N ILE A 49 -6.56 2.62 -3.79
CA ILE A 49 -7.61 1.76 -3.29
C ILE A 49 -8.97 2.34 -3.62
N ALA A 50 -9.97 1.48 -3.71
CA ALA A 50 -11.38 1.85 -3.78
C ALA A 50 -12.18 0.92 -2.87
N ASP A 51 -13.31 1.45 -2.37
CA ASP A 51 -14.25 0.68 -1.58
C ASP A 51 -15.61 1.39 -1.67
N VAL A 52 -16.65 0.66 -2.06
CA VAL A 52 -17.95 1.23 -2.41
C VAL A 52 -18.77 1.66 -1.18
N ASP A 53 -18.51 1.02 -0.06
CA ASP A 53 -19.27 1.24 1.18
C ASP A 53 -18.44 1.73 2.36
N ALA A 54 -17.13 1.91 2.18
CA ALA A 54 -16.25 2.48 3.21
C ALA A 54 -16.64 3.91 3.63
N ALA A 55 -17.29 4.68 2.75
CA ALA A 55 -17.73 6.07 3.03
C ALA A 55 -16.58 6.91 3.68
N SER A 56 -16.74 7.29 4.96
CA SER A 56 -15.72 7.96 5.77
C SER A 56 -15.04 7.02 6.76
N GLY A 57 -15.25 5.72 6.65
CA GLY A 57 -14.64 4.69 7.50
C GLY A 57 -13.12 4.63 7.34
N SER A 58 -12.46 4.24 8.42
CA SER A 58 -11.01 4.05 8.40
C SER A 58 -10.67 2.68 7.87
N MET A 59 -9.74 2.63 6.92
CA MET A 59 -9.18 1.42 6.31
C MET A 59 -7.71 1.28 6.68
N THR A 60 -7.17 0.09 6.46
CA THR A 60 -5.74 -0.20 6.67
C THR A 60 -5.14 -0.75 5.39
N VAL A 61 -4.05 -0.12 4.91
CA VAL A 61 -3.25 -0.62 3.80
C VAL A 61 -1.86 -0.98 4.31
N THR A 62 -1.41 -2.19 4.01
CA THR A 62 -0.05 -2.65 4.28
C THR A 62 0.70 -2.83 2.97
N LEU A 63 1.83 -2.15 2.83
CA LEU A 63 2.79 -2.31 1.76
C LEU A 63 3.98 -3.10 2.30
N ALA A 64 4.17 -4.32 1.84
CA ALA A 64 5.29 -5.18 2.24
C ALA A 64 6.19 -5.49 1.04
N VAL A 65 7.51 -5.38 1.20
CA VAL A 65 8.46 -5.61 0.13
C VAL A 65 9.52 -6.62 0.53
N THR A 66 9.96 -7.44 -0.42
CA THR A 66 11.13 -8.30 -0.27
C THR A 66 12.40 -7.60 -0.77
N ASN A 67 13.55 -7.99 -0.24
CA ASN A 67 14.87 -7.54 -0.71
C ASN A 67 15.04 -6.01 -0.76
N GLY A 68 14.46 -5.31 0.22
CA GLY A 68 14.56 -3.85 0.32
C GLY A 68 13.65 -3.27 1.38
N THR A 69 13.49 -1.96 1.34
CA THR A 69 12.62 -1.20 2.24
C THR A 69 11.70 -0.29 1.45
N MET A 70 10.60 0.11 2.07
CA MET A 70 9.64 1.08 1.53
C MET A 70 9.74 2.39 2.30
N THR A 71 9.95 3.50 1.60
CA THR A 71 9.82 4.85 2.18
C THR A 71 8.53 5.49 1.67
N VAL A 72 7.63 5.78 2.59
CA VAL A 72 6.36 6.45 2.30
C VAL A 72 6.30 7.74 3.09
N SER A 73 5.95 8.83 2.43
CA SER A 73 5.80 10.14 3.06
C SER A 73 4.82 11.03 2.30
N GLY A 74 4.32 12.07 2.99
CA GLY A 74 3.32 12.98 2.43
C GLY A 74 1.90 12.43 2.52
N GLY A 75 0.94 13.17 1.95
CA GLY A 75 -0.48 12.85 2.08
C GLY A 75 -1.03 13.10 3.47
N THR A 76 -2.16 12.45 3.81
CA THR A 76 -2.90 12.70 5.06
C THR A 76 -3.29 11.44 5.83
N ALA A 77 -2.93 10.24 5.35
CA ALA A 77 -3.06 9.01 6.13
C ALA A 77 -2.02 8.96 7.25
N THR A 78 -2.32 8.21 8.30
CA THR A 78 -1.34 7.87 9.33
C THR A 78 -0.37 6.83 8.76
N ILE A 79 0.93 7.13 8.79
CA ILE A 79 2.00 6.27 8.25
C ILE A 79 2.77 5.66 9.41
N SER A 80 2.98 4.35 9.38
CA SER A 80 3.82 3.61 10.32
C SER A 80 4.79 2.70 9.56
N GLY A 81 6.00 2.53 10.08
CA GLY A 81 7.00 1.62 9.50
C GLY A 81 7.71 2.15 8.24
N SER A 82 7.57 3.45 7.89
CA SER A 82 8.31 4.03 6.75
C SER A 82 9.83 3.86 6.94
N GLY A 83 10.53 3.40 5.91
CA GLY A 83 11.95 3.05 5.95
C GLY A 83 12.22 1.58 6.30
N THR A 84 11.21 0.76 6.49
CA THR A 84 11.33 -0.69 6.73
C THR A 84 10.76 -1.50 5.57
N SER A 85 10.86 -2.84 5.65
CA SER A 85 10.27 -3.74 4.64
C SER A 85 8.74 -3.77 4.68
N THR A 86 8.10 -3.18 5.69
CA THR A 86 6.64 -3.16 5.83
C THR A 86 6.19 -1.80 6.32
N VAL A 87 5.31 -1.17 5.53
CA VAL A 87 4.72 0.14 5.84
C VAL A 87 3.21 -0.02 5.94
N THR A 88 2.61 0.54 6.98
CA THR A 88 1.16 0.54 7.19
C THR A 88 0.62 1.96 7.08
N LEU A 89 -0.46 2.11 6.32
CA LEU A 89 -1.23 3.34 6.17
C LEU A 89 -2.61 3.13 6.78
N THR A 90 -3.06 4.07 7.60
CA THR A 90 -4.40 4.03 8.19
C THR A 90 -5.12 5.35 7.95
N GLY A 91 -6.35 5.29 7.50
CA GLY A 91 -7.17 6.47 7.21
C GLY A 91 -8.36 6.14 6.31
N THR A 92 -9.08 7.15 5.88
CA THR A 92 -10.15 7.00 4.88
C THR A 92 -9.56 6.68 3.50
N VAL A 93 -10.38 6.17 2.57
CA VAL A 93 -9.99 5.96 1.16
C VAL A 93 -9.30 7.19 0.57
N ALA A 94 -9.85 8.38 0.79
CA ALA A 94 -9.29 9.63 0.27
C ALA A 94 -7.91 9.95 0.88
N GLN A 95 -7.73 9.76 2.19
CA GLN A 95 -6.46 10.01 2.88
C GLN A 95 -5.37 9.02 2.43
N ILE A 96 -5.71 7.75 2.33
CA ILE A 96 -4.79 6.70 1.87
C ILE A 96 -4.38 6.98 0.42
N ASN A 97 -5.33 7.26 -0.48
CA ASN A 97 -5.02 7.58 -1.87
C ASN A 97 -4.16 8.83 -2.03
N ALA A 98 -4.40 9.88 -1.22
CA ALA A 98 -3.54 11.07 -1.20
C ALA A 98 -2.10 10.74 -0.77
N THR A 99 -1.93 9.78 0.16
CA THR A 99 -0.61 9.32 0.62
C THR A 99 0.08 8.42 -0.42
N LEU A 100 -0.66 7.50 -1.05
CA LEU A 100 -0.15 6.63 -2.12
C LEU A 100 0.26 7.43 -3.37
N ALA A 101 -0.41 8.55 -3.63
CA ALA A 101 -0.08 9.46 -4.75
C ALA A 101 1.08 10.40 -4.44
N ALA A 102 1.47 10.60 -3.17
CA ALA A 102 2.54 11.50 -2.78
C ALA A 102 3.93 10.87 -3.01
N THR A 103 4.46 10.18 -2.05
CA THR A 103 5.78 9.53 -2.15
C THR A 103 5.71 8.10 -1.68
N VAL A 104 5.92 7.16 -2.59
CA VAL A 104 6.10 5.74 -2.32
C VAL A 104 7.35 5.28 -3.05
N ASN A 105 8.41 4.99 -2.30
CA ASN A 105 9.70 4.61 -2.86
C ASN A 105 10.11 3.23 -2.37
N TYR A 106 10.59 2.40 -3.28
CA TYR A 106 11.32 1.18 -3.00
C TYR A 106 12.82 1.48 -2.97
N VAL A 107 13.50 1.05 -1.92
CA VAL A 107 14.95 1.14 -1.77
C VAL A 107 15.49 -0.29 -1.74
N PRO A 108 16.17 -0.77 -2.77
CA PRO A 108 16.77 -2.10 -2.78
C PRO A 108 17.75 -2.29 -1.62
N THR A 109 17.89 -3.53 -1.14
CA THR A 109 19.04 -3.89 -0.29
C THR A 109 20.32 -3.70 -1.10
N GLY A 110 21.36 -3.14 -0.48
CA GLY A 110 22.64 -2.87 -1.16
C GLY A 110 23.17 -4.10 -1.92
N ASN A 111 23.61 -3.91 -3.15
CA ASN A 111 24.10 -4.96 -4.06
C ASN A 111 23.08 -6.09 -4.36
N PHE A 112 21.78 -5.88 -4.10
CA PHE A 112 20.75 -6.84 -4.47
C PHE A 112 20.35 -6.64 -5.93
N ASN A 113 20.48 -7.68 -6.73
CA ASN A 113 19.90 -7.77 -8.07
C ASN A 113 19.02 -9.03 -8.20
N GLY A 114 18.00 -8.96 -9.05
CA GLY A 114 17.01 -10.01 -9.19
C GLY A 114 15.58 -9.51 -8.99
N ALA A 115 14.66 -10.43 -8.74
CA ALA A 115 13.25 -10.10 -8.54
C ALA A 115 12.95 -9.83 -7.06
N ALA A 116 12.38 -8.67 -6.77
CA ALA A 116 11.71 -8.35 -5.52
C ALA A 116 10.20 -8.32 -5.75
N THR A 117 9.42 -8.45 -4.69
CA THR A 117 7.95 -8.39 -4.72
C THR A 117 7.46 -7.34 -3.76
N LEU A 118 6.62 -6.43 -4.24
CA LEU A 118 5.80 -5.57 -3.41
C LEU A 118 4.42 -6.22 -3.29
N THR A 119 3.96 -6.45 -2.07
CA THR A 119 2.60 -6.90 -1.75
C THR A 119 1.82 -5.75 -1.14
N MET A 120 0.66 -5.45 -1.70
CA MET A 120 -0.29 -4.49 -1.17
C MET A 120 -1.49 -5.23 -0.62
N THR A 121 -1.74 -5.10 0.67
CA THR A 121 -2.88 -5.69 1.36
C THR A 121 -3.76 -4.57 1.90
N THR A 122 -5.03 -4.54 1.50
CA THR A 122 -6.02 -3.58 2.00
C THR A 122 -7.08 -4.30 2.80
N VAL A 123 -7.40 -3.75 3.97
CA VAL A 123 -8.43 -4.24 4.90
C VAL A 123 -9.43 -3.13 5.14
N ASP A 124 -10.71 -3.41 4.95
CA ASP A 124 -11.81 -2.45 5.13
C ASP A 124 -12.16 -2.16 6.60
N ASN A 125 -11.64 -2.97 7.54
CA ASN A 125 -11.93 -2.93 8.97
C ASN A 125 -13.42 -3.16 9.31
N GLY A 126 -14.21 -3.72 8.38
CA GLY A 126 -15.63 -3.99 8.55
C GLY A 126 -16.51 -2.73 8.44
N ASN A 127 -16.11 -1.79 7.59
CA ASN A 127 -16.89 -0.57 7.34
C ASN A 127 -18.16 -0.88 6.56
N THR A 128 -19.26 -0.45 7.12
CA THR A 128 -20.67 -0.40 6.71
C THR A 128 -21.24 -1.63 6.01
N GLY A 129 -22.01 -2.40 6.80
CA GLY A 129 -22.81 -3.51 6.31
C GLY A 129 -22.66 -4.77 7.16
N THR A 130 -23.46 -5.78 6.82
CA THR A 130 -23.30 -7.12 7.38
C THR A 130 -22.25 -7.89 6.56
N GLY A 131 -21.33 -8.61 7.20
CA GLY A 131 -20.32 -9.42 6.51
C GLY A 131 -18.95 -9.41 7.21
N GLY A 132 -18.72 -8.46 8.11
CA GLY A 132 -17.46 -8.34 8.85
C GLY A 132 -16.33 -7.76 7.99
N THR A 133 -15.09 -7.97 8.42
CA THR A 133 -13.89 -7.42 7.77
C THR A 133 -13.52 -8.21 6.52
N LEU A 134 -13.31 -7.50 5.41
CA LEU A 134 -12.89 -8.04 4.13
C LEU A 134 -11.53 -7.49 3.71
N THR A 135 -10.86 -8.21 2.80
CA THR A 135 -9.46 -7.92 2.44
C THR A 135 -9.25 -8.15 0.95
N ASP A 136 -8.42 -7.28 0.35
CA ASP A 136 -7.88 -7.47 -1.00
C ASP A 136 -6.36 -7.48 -0.96
N VAL A 137 -5.72 -8.33 -1.79
CA VAL A 137 -4.27 -8.52 -1.81
C VAL A 137 -3.76 -8.60 -3.24
N ASP A 138 -2.88 -7.67 -3.61
CA ASP A 138 -2.22 -7.63 -4.91
C ASP A 138 -0.71 -7.58 -4.78
N THR A 139 -0.02 -7.99 -5.85
CA THR A 139 1.44 -8.00 -5.91
C THR A 139 1.98 -7.31 -7.15
N VAL A 140 3.13 -6.66 -6.99
CA VAL A 140 3.91 -6.05 -8.06
C VAL A 140 5.30 -6.66 -8.07
N THR A 141 5.73 -7.21 -9.19
CA THR A 141 7.13 -7.64 -9.38
C THR A 141 8.01 -6.42 -9.62
N ILE A 142 9.15 -6.34 -8.92
CA ILE A 142 10.19 -5.33 -9.12
C ILE A 142 11.45 -6.04 -9.60
N ASN A 143 11.82 -5.82 -10.86
CA ASN A 143 13.03 -6.39 -11.45
C ASN A 143 14.20 -5.43 -11.21
N VAL A 144 15.12 -5.81 -10.34
CA VAL A 144 16.29 -5.01 -9.98
C VAL A 144 17.48 -5.44 -10.85
N ALA A 145 17.98 -4.52 -11.66
CA ALA A 145 19.14 -4.72 -12.52
C ALA A 145 20.43 -4.49 -11.73
N ALA A 146 21.47 -5.29 -12.04
CA ALA A 146 22.79 -5.13 -11.46
C ALA A 146 23.52 -3.89 -12.00
N VAL A 147 24.39 -3.31 -11.16
CA VAL A 147 25.39 -2.28 -11.50
C VAL A 147 26.76 -2.80 -11.15
N ASN A 148 27.77 -2.46 -11.93
CA ASN A 148 29.13 -2.85 -11.60
C ASN A 148 29.71 -1.94 -10.52
N ASP A 149 30.05 -2.52 -9.37
CA ASP A 149 30.66 -1.83 -8.25
C ASP A 149 32.20 -1.84 -8.32
N ALA A 150 32.80 -0.79 -7.77
CA ALA A 150 34.25 -0.75 -7.64
C ALA A 150 34.72 -1.74 -6.55
N PRO A 151 35.82 -2.46 -6.77
CA PRO A 151 36.39 -3.33 -5.75
C PRO A 151 36.83 -2.52 -4.52
N VAL A 152 36.52 -3.04 -3.34
CA VAL A 152 36.92 -2.46 -2.06
C VAL A 152 38.11 -3.26 -1.47
N ASN A 153 39.25 -2.60 -1.30
CA ASN A 153 40.40 -3.18 -0.61
C ASN A 153 40.30 -2.87 0.89
N THR A 154 40.35 -3.90 1.71
CA THR A 154 40.50 -3.75 3.17
C THR A 154 41.90 -4.08 3.57
N LEU A 155 42.62 -3.08 4.04
CA LEU A 155 43.98 -3.24 4.60
C LEU A 155 43.89 -3.05 6.13
N PRO A 156 44.70 -3.77 6.92
CA PRO A 156 44.83 -3.51 8.34
C PRO A 156 45.36 -2.08 8.58
N ALA A 157 44.88 -1.43 9.63
CA ALA A 157 45.24 -0.04 9.96
C ALA A 157 46.74 0.13 10.23
N SER A 158 47.43 -0.91 10.70
CA SER A 158 48.87 -0.94 10.92
C SER A 158 49.36 -2.39 10.93
N TYR A 159 50.60 -2.57 10.54
CA TYR A 159 51.35 -3.80 10.70
C TYR A 159 52.56 -3.51 11.56
N THR A 160 52.82 -4.32 12.59
CA THR A 160 54.04 -4.27 13.39
C THR A 160 54.77 -5.61 13.28
N THR A 161 56.05 -5.57 13.04
CA THR A 161 56.90 -6.73 13.06
C THR A 161 58.18 -6.42 13.87
N ASN A 162 58.80 -7.42 14.43
CA ASN A 162 60.16 -7.26 15.03
C ASN A 162 61.18 -7.24 13.91
N GLU A 163 62.34 -6.58 14.17
CA GLU A 163 63.48 -6.70 13.24
C GLU A 163 63.88 -8.18 13.06
N ASP A 164 64.40 -8.52 11.93
CA ASP A 164 64.77 -9.88 11.54
C ASP A 164 63.58 -10.86 11.36
N THR A 165 62.30 -10.37 11.32
CA THR A 165 61.12 -11.18 11.08
C THR A 165 60.49 -10.83 9.73
N SER A 166 60.30 -11.79 8.84
CA SER A 166 59.59 -11.56 7.57
C SER A 166 58.10 -11.39 7.80
N LEU A 167 57.49 -10.36 7.19
CA LEU A 167 56.05 -10.25 7.03
C LEU A 167 55.60 -11.27 5.98
N THR A 168 54.74 -12.20 6.37
CA THR A 168 54.11 -13.21 5.48
C THR A 168 52.68 -12.90 5.18
#